data_a5098fb4353879f490b9e838c01eec14
#
_entry.id   a5098fb4353879f490b9e838c01eec14
#
_cell.length_a   1.000
_cell.length_b   1.000
_cell.length_c   1.000
_cell.angle_alpha   90.00
_cell.angle_beta   90.00
_cell.angle_gamma   90.00
#
_symmetry.space_group_name_H-M   'P 1'
#
loop_
_entity.id
_entity.type
_entity.pdbx_description
1 polymer ?
#
loop_
_entity_poly.entity_id
_entity_poly.type
_entity_poly.pdbx_seq_one_letter_code
_entity_poly.pdbx_strand_id
1 'polypeptide(L)'
;MSDRGMAVGYINSFEYNQSFNKSLLPIKYISRTASEQDITGLKDNIDQEKKSEYTCIELIEKHKLDMTLTHVELLQFGKKAVFYFSSPSRVDFRDLVKDLVKELKIRIELRQISTRDRTAALGGIGACGLQTCCSSFLKNYGSVNMKMAKNQNLALVPSKLNGICNQIKCCTKFEDEVYSNKRKKLPKEGSFAQLINGDTGRISKLYVLKEQFIMQTDQGKIKRYSSSMYDSSNAKPKS
;
A
#
# COMPACT_ATOMS: atom_id res chain seq x y z
N MET A 1 8.23 -7.01 24.78
CA MET A 1 6.94 -7.73 24.60
C MET A 1 6.14 -6.99 23.56
N SER A 2 5.63 -7.66 22.55
CA SER A 2 4.68 -7.01 21.63
C SER A 2 3.35 -6.86 22.37
N ASP A 3 2.53 -5.85 22.00
CA ASP A 3 1.16 -5.72 22.51
C ASP A 3 0.31 -7.01 22.31
N ARG A 4 0.82 -7.93 21.52
CA ARG A 4 0.22 -9.22 21.17
C ARG A 4 0.70 -10.40 22.02
N GLY A 5 1.68 -10.21 22.94
CA GLY A 5 2.28 -11.26 23.73
C GLY A 5 3.44 -11.99 23.03
N MET A 6 3.81 -13.19 23.53
CA MET A 6 4.82 -14.03 22.89
C MET A 6 4.25 -14.73 21.66
N ALA A 7 5.04 -14.78 20.58
CA ALA A 7 4.71 -15.47 19.36
C ALA A 7 5.91 -16.29 18.87
N VAL A 8 5.65 -17.37 18.15
CA VAL A 8 6.66 -18.16 17.45
C VAL A 8 6.78 -17.63 16.02
N GLY A 9 8.01 -17.51 15.52
CA GLY A 9 8.29 -17.02 14.18
C GLY A 9 9.57 -17.64 13.62
N TYR A 10 9.77 -17.44 12.31
CA TYR A 10 10.98 -17.84 11.61
C TYR A 10 11.90 -16.65 11.43
N ILE A 11 13.21 -16.88 11.60
CA ILE A 11 14.24 -15.92 11.22
C ILE A 11 14.53 -16.14 9.75
N ASN A 12 14.10 -15.20 8.90
CA ASN A 12 14.29 -15.31 7.45
C ASN A 12 15.67 -14.82 7.00
N SER A 13 16.25 -13.84 7.71
CA SER A 13 17.57 -13.30 7.41
C SER A 13 18.18 -12.63 8.64
N PHE A 14 19.51 -12.52 8.64
CA PHE A 14 20.26 -11.67 9.56
C PHE A 14 20.78 -10.48 8.77
N GLU A 15 20.30 -9.29 9.10
CA GLU A 15 20.83 -8.06 8.53
C GLU A 15 21.72 -7.36 9.55
N TYR A 16 22.98 -7.21 9.22
CA TYR A 16 23.91 -6.36 9.97
C TYR A 16 23.73 -4.93 9.47
N ASN A 17 22.81 -4.20 10.08
CA ASN A 17 22.58 -2.82 9.70
C ASN A 17 23.50 -1.90 10.50
N GLN A 18 24.37 -1.17 9.83
CA GLN A 18 25.29 -0.22 10.45
C GLN A 18 24.60 1.09 10.84
N SER A 19 23.37 1.36 10.37
CA SER A 19 22.61 2.55 10.68
C SER A 19 21.33 2.21 11.44
N PHE A 20 21.20 2.76 12.66
CA PHE A 20 19.99 2.62 13.46
C PHE A 20 18.83 3.42 12.86
N ASN A 21 17.76 2.73 12.49
CA ASN A 21 16.55 3.37 12.01
C ASN A 21 15.51 3.48 13.13
N LYS A 22 15.20 4.71 13.56
CA LYS A 22 14.21 5.00 14.62
C LYS A 22 12.80 4.46 14.31
N SER A 23 12.46 4.23 13.04
CA SER A 23 11.15 3.66 12.65
C SER A 23 10.98 2.18 13.06
N LEU A 24 12.05 1.51 13.45
CA LEU A 24 12.03 0.11 13.91
C LEU A 24 11.71 -0.02 15.41
N LEU A 25 11.54 1.09 16.13
CA LEU A 25 11.16 1.06 17.54
C LEU A 25 9.65 0.77 17.73
N PRO A 26 9.26 0.01 18.77
CA PRO A 26 10.14 -0.66 19.72
C PRO A 26 10.77 -1.95 19.16
N ILE A 27 12.06 -2.14 19.41
CA ILE A 27 12.77 -3.36 19.04
C ILE A 27 12.20 -4.53 19.84
N LYS A 28 11.86 -5.61 19.16
CA LYS A 28 11.39 -6.85 19.78
C LYS A 28 12.57 -7.79 20.01
N TYR A 29 12.66 -8.35 21.18
CA TYR A 29 13.72 -9.29 21.52
C TYR A 29 13.27 -10.73 21.25
N ILE A 30 14.19 -11.53 20.72
CA ILE A 30 14.02 -12.99 20.69
C ILE A 30 14.36 -13.49 22.10
N SER A 31 13.39 -14.12 22.77
CA SER A 31 13.57 -14.59 24.14
C SER A 31 14.34 -15.92 24.19
N ARG A 32 14.07 -16.83 23.28
CA ARG A 32 14.73 -18.14 23.12
C ARG A 32 14.40 -18.77 21.77
N THR A 33 15.12 -19.84 21.43
CA THR A 33 14.72 -20.75 20.35
C THR A 33 13.42 -21.48 20.70
N ALA A 34 12.59 -21.74 19.69
CA ALA A 34 11.36 -22.50 19.87
C ALA A 34 11.66 -23.98 20.19
N SER A 35 10.96 -24.53 21.16
CA SER A 35 10.97 -25.96 21.44
C SER A 35 10.02 -26.72 20.50
N GLU A 36 10.11 -28.07 20.48
CA GLU A 36 9.18 -28.91 19.73
C GLU A 36 7.72 -28.71 20.19
N GLN A 37 7.51 -28.45 21.47
CA GLN A 37 6.19 -28.13 22.02
C GLN A 37 5.65 -26.82 21.51
N ASP A 38 6.49 -25.79 21.35
CA ASP A 38 6.07 -24.50 20.75
C ASP A 38 5.69 -24.68 19.28
N ILE A 39 6.42 -25.51 18.53
CA ILE A 39 6.13 -25.81 17.11
C ILE A 39 4.83 -26.60 16.96
N THR A 40 4.60 -27.58 17.82
CA THR A 40 3.35 -28.35 17.84
C THR A 40 2.17 -27.44 18.17
N GLY A 41 2.31 -26.62 19.24
CA GLY A 41 1.29 -25.64 19.60
C GLY A 41 0.99 -24.61 18.50
N LEU A 42 1.99 -24.26 17.67
CA LEU A 42 1.77 -23.40 16.52
C LEU A 42 0.90 -24.08 15.45
N LYS A 43 1.14 -25.38 15.18
CA LYS A 43 0.31 -26.16 14.25
C LYS A 43 -1.13 -26.29 14.74
N ASP A 44 -1.32 -26.59 16.03
CA ASP A 44 -2.64 -26.66 16.64
C ASP A 44 -3.38 -25.33 16.57
N ASN A 45 -2.65 -24.22 16.76
CA ASN A 45 -3.23 -22.88 16.60
C ASN A 45 -3.71 -22.63 15.18
N ILE A 46 -2.95 -23.01 14.14
CA ILE A 46 -3.34 -22.84 12.73
C ILE A 46 -4.66 -23.59 12.43
N ASP A 47 -4.82 -24.79 12.95
CA ASP A 47 -6.05 -25.56 12.77
C ASP A 47 -7.23 -24.96 13.55
N GLN A 48 -6.98 -24.41 14.73
CA GLN A 48 -7.98 -23.67 15.50
C GLN A 48 -8.35 -22.34 14.84
N GLU A 49 -7.39 -21.63 14.26
CA GLU A 49 -7.65 -20.41 13.49
C GLU A 49 -8.61 -20.67 12.33
N LYS A 50 -8.39 -21.72 11.54
CA LYS A 50 -9.29 -22.12 10.46
C LYS A 50 -10.68 -22.47 10.97
N LYS A 51 -10.81 -23.23 12.05
CA LYS A 51 -12.10 -23.55 12.65
C LYS A 51 -12.83 -22.29 13.10
N SER A 52 -12.10 -21.38 13.77
CA SER A 52 -12.66 -20.10 14.23
C SER A 52 -13.09 -19.19 13.06
N GLU A 53 -12.37 -19.27 11.93
CA GLU A 53 -12.71 -18.56 10.69
C GLU A 53 -14.07 -19.05 10.14
N TYR A 54 -14.28 -20.37 10.00
CA TYR A 54 -15.55 -20.94 9.56
C TYR A 54 -16.70 -20.55 10.49
N THR A 55 -16.53 -20.71 11.80
CA THR A 55 -17.56 -20.31 12.78
C THR A 55 -17.92 -18.83 12.66
N CYS A 56 -16.89 -17.97 12.47
CA CYS A 56 -17.14 -16.53 12.33
C CYS A 56 -17.90 -16.20 11.03
N ILE A 57 -17.59 -16.87 9.91
CA ILE A 57 -18.29 -16.66 8.63
C ILE A 57 -19.76 -17.06 8.77
N GLU A 58 -20.06 -18.22 9.36
CA GLU A 58 -21.44 -18.67 9.60
C GLU A 58 -22.23 -17.67 10.46
N LEU A 59 -21.59 -17.14 11.51
CA LEU A 59 -22.21 -16.13 12.37
C LEU A 59 -22.41 -14.78 11.69
N ILE A 60 -21.47 -14.34 10.82
CA ILE A 60 -21.64 -13.14 9.99
C ILE A 60 -22.85 -13.27 9.09
N GLU A 61 -23.02 -14.42 8.44
CA GLU A 61 -24.17 -14.71 7.56
C GLU A 61 -25.49 -14.77 8.37
N LYS A 62 -25.47 -15.44 9.53
CA LYS A 62 -26.62 -15.52 10.45
C LYS A 62 -27.12 -14.14 10.89
N HIS A 63 -26.19 -13.24 11.23
CA HIS A 63 -26.49 -11.87 11.66
C HIS A 63 -26.67 -10.90 10.48
N LYS A 64 -26.49 -11.36 9.23
CA LYS A 64 -26.61 -10.56 7.98
C LYS A 64 -25.78 -9.28 8.03
N LEU A 65 -24.54 -9.38 8.51
CA LEU A 65 -23.64 -8.24 8.64
C LEU A 65 -22.92 -7.96 7.33
N ASP A 66 -22.89 -6.68 6.92
CA ASP A 66 -22.14 -6.23 5.73
C ASP A 66 -20.66 -6.07 6.06
N MET A 67 -20.00 -7.19 6.30
CA MET A 67 -18.58 -7.28 6.58
C MET A 67 -17.99 -8.55 5.99
N THR A 68 -16.70 -8.48 5.63
CA THR A 68 -15.97 -9.64 5.10
C THR A 68 -14.80 -9.95 6.01
N LEU A 69 -14.77 -11.16 6.56
CA LEU A 69 -13.64 -11.67 7.31
C LEU A 69 -12.43 -11.84 6.38
N THR A 70 -11.25 -11.52 6.86
CA THR A 70 -9.99 -11.67 6.10
C THR A 70 -9.17 -12.84 6.62
N HIS A 71 -8.91 -12.88 7.90
CA HIS A 71 -8.24 -13.96 8.60
C HIS A 71 -8.44 -13.84 10.11
N VAL A 72 -8.12 -14.90 10.82
CA VAL A 72 -8.12 -14.97 12.28
C VAL A 72 -6.71 -15.23 12.77
N GLU A 73 -6.29 -14.61 13.85
CA GLU A 73 -4.99 -14.80 14.48
C GLU A 73 -5.19 -15.18 15.94
N LEU A 74 -4.73 -16.36 16.32
CA LEU A 74 -4.71 -16.80 17.72
C LEU A 74 -3.44 -16.32 18.40
N LEU A 75 -3.60 -15.60 19.49
CA LEU A 75 -2.51 -15.02 20.28
C LEU A 75 -2.48 -15.65 21.68
N GLN A 76 -1.34 -15.47 22.37
CA GLN A 76 -1.18 -15.91 23.74
C GLN A 76 -1.48 -17.41 23.93
N PHE A 77 -0.95 -18.24 23.02
CA PHE A 77 -1.18 -19.70 23.04
C PHE A 77 -2.67 -20.08 23.04
N GLY A 78 -3.44 -19.46 22.14
CA GLY A 78 -4.87 -19.77 21.95
C GLY A 78 -5.83 -19.10 22.95
N LYS A 79 -5.35 -18.26 23.87
CA LYS A 79 -6.22 -17.61 24.88
C LYS A 79 -6.95 -16.37 24.35
N LYS A 80 -6.52 -15.83 23.19
CA LYS A 80 -7.10 -14.64 22.56
C LYS A 80 -7.15 -14.84 21.07
N ALA A 81 -8.30 -14.55 20.44
CA ALA A 81 -8.45 -14.51 18.99
C ALA A 81 -8.66 -13.07 18.52
N VAL A 82 -7.95 -12.68 17.46
CA VAL A 82 -8.15 -11.42 16.75
C VAL A 82 -8.71 -11.72 15.38
N PHE A 83 -9.89 -11.20 15.09
CA PHE A 83 -10.58 -11.35 13.82
C PHE A 83 -10.38 -10.09 12.99
N TYR A 84 -9.69 -10.21 11.88
CA TYR A 84 -9.45 -9.09 10.97
C TYR A 84 -10.52 -9.07 9.88
N PHE A 85 -11.23 -7.97 9.78
CA PHE A 85 -12.33 -7.82 8.83
C PHE A 85 -12.26 -6.49 8.07
N SER A 86 -12.90 -6.46 6.91
CA SER A 86 -13.14 -5.25 6.14
C SER A 86 -14.64 -5.03 5.96
N SER A 87 -15.08 -3.77 6.02
CA SER A 87 -16.46 -3.37 5.77
C SER A 87 -16.50 -2.03 5.05
N PRO A 88 -17.46 -1.79 4.15
CA PRO A 88 -17.67 -0.51 3.48
C PRO A 88 -18.22 0.56 4.42
N SER A 89 -18.93 0.16 5.47
CA SER A 89 -19.60 1.04 6.43
C SER A 89 -19.31 0.61 7.87
N ARG A 90 -19.81 1.39 8.83
CA ARG A 90 -19.74 1.03 10.24
C ARG A 90 -20.74 -0.11 10.53
N VAL A 91 -20.23 -1.20 11.09
CA VAL A 91 -21.02 -2.39 11.44
C VAL A 91 -21.20 -2.46 12.94
N ASP A 92 -22.41 -2.81 13.40
CA ASP A 92 -22.66 -3.19 14.79
C ASP A 92 -22.48 -4.70 14.96
N PHE A 93 -21.36 -5.06 15.56
CA PHE A 93 -20.95 -6.44 15.76
C PHE A 93 -21.13 -6.94 17.21
N ARG A 94 -21.91 -6.24 18.05
CA ARG A 94 -22.07 -6.61 19.48
C ARG A 94 -22.63 -8.02 19.66
N ASP A 95 -23.61 -8.40 18.88
CA ASP A 95 -24.22 -9.72 18.99
C ASP A 95 -23.34 -10.81 18.38
N LEU A 96 -22.63 -10.49 17.28
CA LEU A 96 -21.60 -11.36 16.72
C LEU A 96 -20.51 -11.70 17.77
N VAL A 97 -20.02 -10.69 18.51
CA VAL A 97 -19.01 -10.92 19.57
C VAL A 97 -19.55 -11.82 20.67
N LYS A 98 -20.80 -11.63 21.11
CA LYS A 98 -21.40 -12.48 22.13
C LYS A 98 -21.47 -13.95 21.71
N ASP A 99 -21.93 -14.19 20.46
CA ASP A 99 -22.02 -15.54 19.92
C ASP A 99 -20.62 -16.16 19.73
N LEU A 100 -19.66 -15.41 19.21
CA LEU A 100 -18.26 -15.87 19.10
C LEU A 100 -17.63 -16.24 20.44
N VAL A 101 -17.84 -15.40 21.47
CA VAL A 101 -17.34 -15.70 22.83
C VAL A 101 -17.99 -16.96 23.39
N LYS A 102 -19.29 -17.18 23.15
CA LYS A 102 -20.03 -18.36 23.59
C LYS A 102 -19.52 -19.63 22.94
N GLU A 103 -19.26 -19.60 21.63
CA GLU A 103 -18.79 -20.76 20.86
C GLU A 103 -17.32 -21.07 21.13
N LEU A 104 -16.44 -20.07 21.07
CA LEU A 104 -15.00 -20.29 21.15
C LEU A 104 -14.45 -20.28 22.57
N LYS A 105 -15.17 -19.71 23.54
CA LYS A 105 -14.79 -19.61 24.96
C LYS A 105 -13.43 -18.98 25.22
N ILE A 106 -12.97 -18.11 24.33
CA ILE A 106 -11.74 -17.34 24.41
C ILE A 106 -12.00 -15.84 24.28
N ARG A 107 -11.00 -15.03 24.61
CA ARG A 107 -11.10 -13.58 24.44
C ARG A 107 -11.12 -13.20 22.96
N ILE A 108 -12.16 -12.49 22.53
CA ILE A 108 -12.35 -12.04 21.14
C ILE A 108 -11.98 -10.56 20.99
N GLU A 109 -11.23 -10.24 19.97
CA GLU A 109 -11.00 -8.88 19.49
C GLU A 109 -11.36 -8.82 17.99
N LEU A 110 -12.24 -7.89 17.62
CA LEU A 110 -12.55 -7.58 16.22
C LEU A 110 -11.74 -6.36 15.79
N ARG A 111 -11.00 -6.48 14.69
CA ARG A 111 -10.15 -5.42 14.15
C ARG A 111 -10.49 -5.13 12.69
N GLN A 112 -11.01 -3.94 12.46
CA GLN A 112 -11.25 -3.49 11.10
C GLN A 112 -9.92 -3.13 10.43
N ILE A 113 -9.73 -3.61 9.18
CA ILE A 113 -8.58 -3.31 8.35
C ILE A 113 -9.03 -2.67 7.04
N SER A 114 -8.13 -1.92 6.40
CA SER A 114 -8.40 -1.33 5.10
C SER A 114 -8.46 -2.41 4.01
N THR A 115 -9.12 -2.09 2.88
CA THR A 115 -9.13 -2.98 1.70
C THR A 115 -7.73 -3.26 1.16
N ARG A 116 -6.78 -2.33 1.35
CA ARG A 116 -5.38 -2.54 0.99
C ARG A 116 -4.67 -3.50 1.94
N ASP A 117 -4.91 -3.38 3.25
CA ASP A 117 -4.34 -4.31 4.24
C ASP A 117 -4.89 -5.72 4.02
N ARG A 118 -6.19 -5.84 3.68
CA ARG A 118 -6.78 -7.09 3.25
C ARG A 118 -6.06 -7.67 2.03
N THR A 119 -5.83 -6.86 1.01
CA THR A 119 -5.08 -7.28 -0.18
C THR A 119 -3.64 -7.66 0.17
N ALA A 120 -2.99 -6.96 1.10
CA ALA A 120 -1.65 -7.29 1.55
C ALA A 120 -1.58 -8.64 2.28
N ALA A 121 -2.61 -8.99 3.06
CA ALA A 121 -2.71 -10.26 3.77
C ALA A 121 -3.00 -11.44 2.83
N LEU A 122 -3.96 -11.28 1.89
CA LEU A 122 -4.36 -12.33 0.95
C LEU A 122 -3.40 -12.49 -0.23
N GLY A 123 -2.68 -11.42 -0.58
CA GLY A 123 -1.86 -11.39 -1.79
C GLY A 123 -2.67 -11.15 -3.06
N GLY A 124 -2.04 -11.43 -4.21
CA GLY A 124 -2.67 -11.35 -5.52
C GLY A 124 -1.74 -10.83 -6.60
N ILE A 125 -2.24 -10.80 -7.83
CA ILE A 125 -1.51 -10.30 -9.02
C ILE A 125 -2.07 -8.93 -9.39
N GLY A 126 -1.20 -7.95 -9.52
CA GLY A 126 -1.56 -6.60 -9.95
C GLY A 126 -1.84 -6.52 -11.45
N ALA A 127 -2.42 -5.39 -11.90
CA ALA A 127 -2.63 -5.11 -13.32
C ALA A 127 -1.32 -5.06 -14.15
N CYS A 128 -0.17 -5.00 -13.49
CA CYS A 128 1.16 -5.10 -14.11
C CYS A 128 1.65 -6.54 -14.33
N GLY A 129 0.86 -7.56 -13.92
CA GLY A 129 1.24 -8.98 -14.02
C GLY A 129 2.18 -9.48 -12.93
N LEU A 130 2.56 -8.61 -11.98
CA LEU A 130 3.44 -8.96 -10.86
C LEU A 130 2.63 -9.10 -9.56
N GLN A 131 3.21 -9.77 -8.58
CA GLN A 131 2.66 -9.82 -7.22
C GLN A 131 2.42 -8.40 -6.70
N THR A 132 1.33 -8.20 -5.95
CA THR A 132 1.00 -6.88 -5.40
C THR A 132 2.13 -6.33 -4.54
N CYS A 133 2.46 -5.04 -4.71
CA CYS A 133 3.55 -4.39 -3.97
C CYS A 133 3.35 -4.48 -2.44
N CYS A 134 2.10 -4.37 -1.97
CA CYS A 134 1.76 -4.41 -0.54
C CYS A 134 1.93 -5.81 0.07
N SER A 135 1.76 -6.90 -0.69
CA SER A 135 2.00 -8.26 -0.20
C SER A 135 3.46 -8.68 -0.29
N SER A 136 4.24 -8.05 -1.19
CA SER A 136 5.66 -8.37 -1.42
C SER A 136 6.60 -7.48 -0.60
N PHE A 137 7.09 -6.39 -1.18
CA PHE A 137 8.16 -5.58 -0.61
C PHE A 137 7.71 -4.30 0.09
N LEU A 138 6.57 -3.72 -0.33
CA LEU A 138 6.13 -2.41 0.15
C LEU A 138 5.25 -2.54 1.40
N LYS A 139 5.87 -2.76 2.55
CA LYS A 139 5.16 -2.94 3.83
C LYS A 139 4.62 -1.62 4.41
N ASN A 140 5.30 -0.51 4.15
CA ASN A 140 4.92 0.82 4.66
C ASN A 140 4.57 1.75 3.49
N TYR A 141 3.37 1.62 2.95
CA TYR A 141 2.91 2.39 1.79
C TYR A 141 2.31 3.76 2.16
N GLY A 142 1.92 4.01 3.41
CA GLY A 142 1.32 5.26 3.86
C GLY A 142 0.14 5.72 2.99
N SER A 143 -0.23 7.00 3.05
CA SER A 143 -1.31 7.54 2.22
C SER A 143 -0.83 7.83 0.78
N VAL A 144 -1.68 7.48 -0.19
CA VAL A 144 -1.46 7.76 -1.62
C VAL A 144 -2.52 8.76 -2.08
N ASN A 145 -2.12 9.84 -2.74
CA ASN A 145 -3.02 10.90 -3.14
C ASN A 145 -3.01 11.16 -4.66
N MET A 146 -4.02 11.88 -5.14
CA MET A 146 -4.20 12.21 -6.56
C MET A 146 -3.09 13.09 -7.13
N LYS A 147 -2.39 13.88 -6.30
CA LYS A 147 -1.26 14.71 -6.76
C LYS A 147 -0.12 13.85 -7.28
N MET A 148 0.15 12.73 -6.61
CA MET A 148 1.18 11.76 -7.03
C MET A 148 0.84 11.15 -8.41
N ALA A 149 -0.43 10.83 -8.65
CA ALA A 149 -0.88 10.35 -9.97
C ALA A 149 -0.73 11.41 -11.07
N LYS A 150 -1.05 12.67 -10.76
CA LYS A 150 -0.86 13.80 -11.69
C LYS A 150 0.63 14.04 -11.98
N ASN A 151 1.50 13.89 -10.98
CA ASN A 151 2.95 14.02 -11.19
C ASN A 151 3.48 13.02 -12.22
N GLN A 152 2.86 11.84 -12.30
CA GLN A 152 3.23 10.76 -13.20
C GLN A 152 2.46 10.78 -14.53
N ASN A 153 1.64 11.79 -14.77
CA ASN A 153 0.76 11.89 -15.96
C ASN A 153 -0.13 10.65 -16.14
N LEU A 154 -0.56 10.02 -15.04
CA LEU A 154 -1.48 8.88 -15.10
C LEU A 154 -2.88 9.35 -15.49
N ALA A 155 -3.55 8.55 -16.32
CA ALA A 155 -4.95 8.77 -16.63
C ALA A 155 -5.80 8.68 -15.36
N LEU A 156 -6.60 9.70 -15.07
CA LEU A 156 -7.40 9.80 -13.84
C LEU A 156 -8.70 8.98 -13.93
N VAL A 157 -8.65 7.83 -14.59
CA VAL A 157 -9.77 6.88 -14.65
C VAL A 157 -9.53 5.72 -13.67
N PRO A 158 -10.54 5.32 -12.89
CA PRO A 158 -10.37 4.32 -11.83
C PRO A 158 -9.71 3.02 -12.30
N SER A 159 -10.07 2.51 -13.48
CA SER A 159 -9.52 1.27 -14.03
C SER A 159 -8.00 1.30 -14.28
N LYS A 160 -7.43 2.48 -14.52
CA LYS A 160 -5.97 2.66 -14.71
C LYS A 160 -5.26 3.15 -13.45
N LEU A 161 -5.99 3.85 -12.58
CA LEU A 161 -5.45 4.48 -11.39
C LEU A 161 -5.44 3.55 -10.19
N ASN A 162 -6.48 2.72 -10.02
CA ASN A 162 -6.65 1.88 -8.84
C ASN A 162 -5.95 0.52 -8.98
N GLY A 163 -5.52 -0.02 -7.85
CA GLY A 163 -5.09 -1.40 -7.71
C GLY A 163 -6.28 -2.35 -7.50
N ILE A 164 -6.00 -3.64 -7.33
CA ILE A 164 -7.02 -4.66 -7.03
C ILE A 164 -7.75 -4.41 -5.70
N CYS A 165 -7.17 -3.60 -4.81
CA CYS A 165 -7.78 -3.14 -3.55
C CYS A 165 -8.76 -1.96 -3.74
N ASN A 166 -9.08 -1.55 -4.97
CA ASN A 166 -9.89 -0.38 -5.33
C ASN A 166 -9.36 0.97 -4.81
N GLN A 167 -8.15 1.01 -4.26
CA GLN A 167 -7.48 2.25 -3.88
C GLN A 167 -6.38 2.61 -4.89
N ILE A 168 -5.97 3.89 -4.92
CA ILE A 168 -4.89 4.34 -5.82
C ILE A 168 -3.67 3.45 -5.63
N LYS A 169 -3.07 3.00 -6.72
CA LYS A 169 -1.91 2.10 -6.74
C LYS A 169 -0.79 2.60 -5.83
N CYS A 170 -0.32 1.76 -4.92
CA CYS A 170 0.78 2.10 -4.00
C CYS A 170 2.12 2.32 -4.72
N CYS A 171 2.35 1.71 -5.88
CA CYS A 171 3.51 2.00 -6.73
C CYS A 171 3.57 3.46 -7.16
N THR A 172 2.42 4.14 -7.31
CA THR A 172 2.36 5.58 -7.59
C THR A 172 3.08 6.40 -6.51
N LYS A 173 2.92 6.06 -5.24
CA LYS A 173 3.66 6.71 -4.15
C LYS A 173 5.12 6.29 -4.14
N PHE A 174 5.40 5.02 -4.35
CA PHE A 174 6.75 4.48 -4.37
C PHE A 174 7.65 5.20 -5.39
N GLU A 175 7.09 5.53 -6.55
CA GLU A 175 7.81 6.20 -7.64
C GLU A 175 7.74 7.74 -7.58
N ASP A 176 6.85 8.32 -6.75
CA ASP A 176 6.55 9.77 -6.78
C ASP A 176 7.76 10.66 -6.54
N GLU A 177 8.69 10.26 -5.70
CA GLU A 177 9.92 11.04 -5.44
C GLU A 177 10.76 11.20 -6.71
N VAL A 178 10.96 10.12 -7.46
CA VAL A 178 11.70 10.13 -8.72
C VAL A 178 11.02 11.04 -9.75
N TYR A 179 9.69 10.89 -9.91
CA TYR A 179 8.93 11.73 -10.82
C TYR A 179 8.93 13.20 -10.41
N SER A 180 8.75 13.49 -9.13
CA SER A 180 8.74 14.85 -8.60
C SER A 180 10.09 15.55 -8.82
N ASN A 181 11.20 14.86 -8.60
CA ASN A 181 12.54 15.41 -8.79
C ASN A 181 12.84 15.68 -10.28
N LYS A 182 12.47 14.75 -11.16
CA LYS A 182 12.63 14.93 -12.61
C LYS A 182 11.70 16.02 -13.16
N ARG A 183 10.48 16.12 -12.64
CA ARG A 183 9.51 17.12 -13.07
C ARG A 183 9.94 18.56 -12.77
N LYS A 184 10.72 18.79 -11.71
CA LYS A 184 11.29 20.11 -11.38
C LYS A 184 12.20 20.66 -12.48
N LYS A 185 12.81 19.80 -13.28
CA LYS A 185 13.71 20.16 -14.39
C LYS A 185 12.96 20.44 -15.70
N LEU A 186 11.68 20.23 -15.74
CA LEU A 186 10.86 20.34 -16.95
C LEU A 186 9.91 21.55 -16.86
N PRO A 187 9.58 22.16 -18.01
CA PRO A 187 8.58 23.21 -18.05
C PRO A 187 7.20 22.68 -17.67
N LYS A 188 6.26 23.58 -17.33
CA LYS A 188 4.87 23.20 -17.08
C LYS A 188 4.18 22.84 -18.38
N GLU A 189 3.42 21.75 -18.39
CA GLU A 189 2.57 21.37 -19.53
C GLU A 189 1.53 22.46 -19.80
N GLY A 190 1.33 22.80 -21.05
CA GLY A 190 0.44 23.89 -21.48
C GLY A 190 1.04 25.30 -21.38
N SER A 191 2.20 25.49 -20.72
CA SER A 191 2.84 26.80 -20.67
C SER A 191 3.57 27.13 -21.97
N PHE A 192 3.82 28.42 -22.15
CA PHE A 192 4.71 28.91 -23.18
C PHE A 192 6.14 28.98 -22.67
N ALA A 193 7.10 28.55 -23.46
CA ALA A 193 8.51 28.56 -23.08
C ALA A 193 9.39 29.05 -24.23
N GLN A 194 10.49 29.71 -23.86
CA GLN A 194 11.60 30.04 -24.75
C GLN A 194 12.79 29.16 -24.38
N LEU A 195 13.39 28.52 -25.36
CA LEU A 195 14.52 27.61 -25.17
C LEU A 195 15.86 28.32 -25.37
N ILE A 196 16.93 27.71 -24.89
CA ILE A 196 18.30 28.24 -25.02
C ILE A 196 18.68 28.44 -26.50
N ASN A 197 18.20 27.60 -27.41
CA ASN A 197 18.47 27.72 -28.85
C ASN A 197 17.63 28.78 -29.54
N GLY A 198 16.82 29.54 -28.80
CA GLY A 198 15.95 30.60 -29.34
C GLY A 198 14.56 30.13 -29.83
N ASP A 199 14.31 28.81 -29.88
CA ASP A 199 12.97 28.32 -30.25
C ASP A 199 11.94 28.73 -29.18
N THR A 200 10.80 29.24 -29.64
CA THR A 200 9.68 29.62 -28.77
C THR A 200 8.43 28.83 -29.12
N GLY A 201 7.58 28.57 -28.13
CA GLY A 201 6.35 27.83 -28.38
C GLY A 201 5.66 27.30 -27.12
N ARG A 202 4.57 26.57 -27.33
CA ARG A 202 3.74 26.00 -26.26
C ARG A 202 4.12 24.54 -25.98
N ILE A 203 4.29 24.22 -24.71
CA ILE A 203 4.57 22.85 -24.26
C ILE A 203 3.28 22.01 -24.37
N SER A 204 3.32 20.96 -25.19
CA SER A 204 2.14 20.11 -25.42
C SER A 204 2.15 18.83 -24.59
N LYS A 205 3.34 18.23 -24.32
CA LYS A 205 3.44 16.97 -23.59
C LYS A 205 4.79 16.82 -22.89
N LEU A 206 4.79 16.17 -21.72
CA LEU A 206 5.98 15.87 -20.94
C LEU A 206 6.27 14.37 -20.90
N TYR A 207 7.54 13.98 -21.05
CA TYR A 207 8.08 12.65 -20.84
C TYR A 207 8.99 12.68 -19.60
N VAL A 208 8.40 12.67 -18.42
CA VAL A 208 9.08 12.97 -17.18
C VAL A 208 10.30 12.08 -16.94
N LEU A 209 10.18 10.75 -17.10
CA LEU A 209 11.28 9.82 -16.87
C LEU A 209 12.45 10.01 -17.83
N LYS A 210 12.16 10.40 -19.07
CA LYS A 210 13.18 10.68 -20.11
C LYS A 210 13.74 12.09 -20.00
N GLU A 211 13.20 12.93 -19.11
CA GLU A 211 13.53 14.35 -18.98
C GLU A 211 13.43 15.09 -20.33
N GLN A 212 12.34 14.80 -21.07
CA GLN A 212 12.06 15.37 -22.39
C GLN A 212 10.64 15.96 -22.43
N PHE A 213 10.43 16.89 -23.36
CA PHE A 213 9.11 17.47 -23.61
C PHE A 213 8.89 17.70 -25.11
N ILE A 214 7.65 17.79 -25.49
CA ILE A 214 7.22 18.17 -26.84
C ILE A 214 6.75 19.62 -26.78
N MET A 215 7.23 20.43 -27.68
CA MET A 215 6.80 21.81 -27.87
C MET A 215 6.29 22.01 -29.28
N GLN A 216 5.18 22.71 -29.39
CA GLN A 216 4.68 23.26 -30.63
C GLN A 216 5.24 24.67 -30.79
N THR A 217 6.15 24.83 -31.73
CA THR A 217 6.79 26.12 -32.01
C THR A 217 5.82 27.12 -32.64
N ASP A 218 6.14 28.40 -32.57
CA ASP A 218 5.34 29.47 -33.18
C ASP A 218 5.18 29.30 -34.70
N GLN A 219 6.09 28.54 -35.35
CA GLN A 219 6.01 28.14 -36.75
C GLN A 219 5.08 26.95 -37.01
N GLY A 220 4.35 26.45 -35.98
CA GLY A 220 3.45 25.31 -36.08
C GLY A 220 4.15 23.94 -36.09
N LYS A 221 5.49 23.88 -36.00
CA LYS A 221 6.23 22.62 -35.99
C LYS A 221 6.21 22.00 -34.62
N ILE A 222 6.02 20.69 -34.58
CA ILE A 222 6.08 19.89 -33.32
C ILE A 222 7.46 19.26 -33.22
N LYS A 223 8.22 19.63 -32.18
CA LYS A 223 9.55 19.12 -31.94
C LYS A 223 9.69 18.59 -30.51
N ARG A 224 10.60 17.62 -30.33
CA ARG A 224 10.97 17.06 -29.02
C ARG A 224 12.29 17.66 -28.57
N TYR A 225 12.33 18.09 -27.31
CA TYR A 225 13.50 18.70 -26.68
C TYR A 225 13.85 18.00 -25.38
N SER A 226 15.14 18.06 -24.99
CA SER A 226 15.63 17.65 -23.68
C SER A 226 15.43 18.75 -22.64
N SER A 227 15.33 18.36 -21.36
CA SER A 227 15.31 19.31 -20.24
C SER A 227 16.51 20.26 -20.20
N SER A 228 17.67 19.85 -20.73
CA SER A 228 18.87 20.69 -20.84
C SER A 228 18.71 21.93 -21.74
N MET A 229 17.72 21.93 -22.61
CA MET A 229 17.40 23.06 -23.48
C MET A 229 16.45 24.08 -22.82
N TYR A 230 15.91 23.76 -21.62
CA TYR A 230 15.00 24.61 -20.87
C TYR A 230 15.71 25.24 -19.68
N ASP A 231 15.74 26.57 -19.65
CA ASP A 231 16.21 27.34 -18.51
C ASP A 231 15.01 27.88 -17.72
N SER A 232 14.87 27.42 -16.47
CA SER A 232 13.78 27.83 -15.59
C SER A 232 13.83 29.33 -15.22
N SER A 233 14.97 29.98 -15.35
CA SER A 233 15.13 31.43 -15.12
C SER A 233 14.46 32.29 -16.20
N ASN A 234 14.25 31.74 -17.40
CA ASN A 234 13.64 32.40 -18.54
C ASN A 234 12.14 32.13 -18.72
N ALA A 235 11.50 31.47 -17.76
CA ALA A 235 10.04 31.21 -17.78
C ALA A 235 9.28 32.50 -17.54
N LYS A 236 9.06 33.33 -18.54
CA LYS A 236 8.12 34.47 -18.46
C LYS A 236 6.69 33.89 -18.55
N PRO A 237 5.80 34.15 -17.57
CA PRO A 237 4.37 33.96 -17.80
C PRO A 237 3.94 35.02 -18.82
N LYS A 238 3.46 34.62 -19.98
CA LYS A 238 2.62 35.53 -20.76
C LYS A 238 1.29 35.68 -20.04
N SER A 239 1.02 36.89 -19.58
CA SER A 239 -0.28 37.38 -19.15
C SER A 239 -1.33 37.15 -20.24
#